data_41ac3a5123eeaa25392d7746f692d617
#
_entry.id   41ac3a5123eeaa25392d7746f692d617
#
_cell.length_a   1.000
_cell.length_b   1.000
_cell.length_c   1.000
_cell.angle_alpha   90.00
_cell.angle_beta   90.00
_cell.angle_gamma   90.00
#
_symmetry.space_group_name_H-M   'P 1'
#
loop_
_entity.id
_entity.type
_entity.pdbx_description
1 polymer ?
#
loop_
_entity_poly.entity_id
_entity_poly.type
_entity_poly.pdbx_seq_one_letter_code
_entity_poly.pdbx_strand_id
1 'polypeptide(L)'
;MNIDKVAWIRLEEGRILSTRSRGKEVYYLPGGKREPGESDLDTLDREIREELAVTVVAPVYFGTFKAQADGHPDGVDVQMTCYTGDYLGELAASSEIEEVVWLTYADRDRVAPVDKIIFDLLCADGKLSGG
;
A
#
# COMPACT_ATOMS: atom_id res chain seq x y z
N MET A 1 20.24 -2.22 -4.49
CA MET A 1 19.21 -3.13 -4.99
C MET A 1 17.82 -2.56 -4.67
N ASN A 2 16.93 -2.54 -5.65
CA ASN A 2 15.57 -2.04 -5.48
C ASN A 2 14.56 -3.16 -5.54
N ILE A 3 13.61 -3.15 -4.60
CA ILE A 3 12.41 -3.95 -4.66
C ILE A 3 11.35 -3.09 -5.32
N ASP A 4 10.83 -3.52 -6.46
CA ASP A 4 9.84 -2.77 -7.24
C ASP A 4 8.43 -3.25 -6.91
N LYS A 5 7.64 -2.37 -6.27
CA LYS A 5 6.27 -2.67 -5.86
C LYS A 5 5.29 -1.69 -6.48
N VAL A 6 4.06 -2.15 -6.64
CA VAL A 6 2.92 -1.30 -7.00
C VAL A 6 1.89 -1.40 -5.88
N ALA A 7 1.36 -0.28 -5.45
CA ALA A 7 0.46 -0.21 -4.31
C ALA A 7 -0.78 0.65 -4.59
N TRP A 8 -1.83 0.37 -3.83
CA TRP A 8 -3.09 1.07 -3.92
C TRP A 8 -3.28 1.98 -2.72
N ILE A 9 -3.57 3.27 -2.98
CA ILE A 9 -3.94 4.23 -1.97
C ILE A 9 -5.46 4.38 -2.00
N ARG A 10 -6.13 3.86 -0.99
CA ARG A 10 -7.57 4.01 -0.84
C ARG A 10 -7.86 4.77 0.45
N LEU A 11 -8.49 5.93 0.30
CA LEU A 11 -8.85 6.81 1.41
C LEU A 11 -10.36 6.83 1.55
N GLU A 12 -10.85 6.67 2.79
CA GLU A 12 -12.25 6.84 3.14
C GLU A 12 -12.35 7.55 4.48
N GLU A 13 -13.10 8.64 4.52
CA GLU A 13 -13.33 9.40 5.75
C GLU A 13 -12.04 9.80 6.47
N GLY A 14 -11.01 10.19 5.72
CA GLY A 14 -9.72 10.60 6.28
C GLY A 14 -8.84 9.47 6.78
N ARG A 15 -9.17 8.22 6.47
CA ARG A 15 -8.41 7.03 6.83
C ARG A 15 -7.89 6.33 5.59
N ILE A 16 -6.75 5.66 5.74
CA ILE A 16 -6.09 4.96 4.64
C ILE A 16 -6.14 3.44 4.86
N LEU A 17 -6.51 2.72 3.81
CA LEU A 17 -6.55 1.27 3.84
C LEU A 17 -5.13 0.71 3.92
N SER A 18 -4.91 -0.20 4.87
CA SER A 18 -3.62 -0.85 5.08
C SER A 18 -3.82 -2.32 5.43
N THR A 19 -2.77 -3.10 5.28
CA THR A 19 -2.80 -4.54 5.54
C THR A 19 -1.60 -4.95 6.38
N ARG A 20 -1.75 -6.06 7.09
CA ARG A 20 -0.65 -6.73 7.77
C ARG A 20 -0.64 -8.20 7.37
N SER A 21 0.52 -8.66 6.92
CA SER A 21 0.69 -10.07 6.54
C SER A 21 0.98 -10.93 7.77
N ARG A 22 0.65 -12.22 7.70
CA ARG A 22 0.97 -13.18 8.77
C ARG A 22 2.47 -13.15 9.06
N GLY A 23 2.79 -13.11 10.35
CA GLY A 23 4.18 -13.11 10.80
C GLY A 23 4.89 -11.77 10.69
N LYS A 24 4.21 -10.73 10.24
CA LYS A 24 4.74 -9.36 10.18
C LYS A 24 4.13 -8.50 11.27
N GLU A 25 4.89 -7.52 11.75
CA GLU A 25 4.40 -6.58 12.76
C GLU A 25 4.01 -5.24 12.17
N VAL A 26 4.62 -4.85 11.04
CA VAL A 26 4.32 -3.57 10.39
C VAL A 26 3.18 -3.71 9.40
N TYR A 27 2.48 -2.60 9.19
CA TYR A 27 1.42 -2.49 8.20
C TYR A 27 1.96 -1.91 6.91
N TYR A 28 1.33 -2.28 5.80
CA TYR A 28 1.71 -1.85 4.46
C TYR A 28 0.47 -1.42 3.69
N LEU A 29 0.63 -0.51 2.75
CA LEU A 29 -0.40 -0.29 1.74
C LEU A 29 -0.60 -1.58 0.95
N PRO A 30 -1.84 -1.90 0.55
CA PRO A 30 -2.10 -3.09 -0.25
C PRO A 30 -1.35 -3.02 -1.57
N GLY A 31 -0.80 -4.14 -2.00
CA GLY A 31 -0.03 -4.23 -3.23
C GLY A 31 1.10 -5.24 -3.11
N GLY A 32 1.99 -5.23 -4.07
CA GLY A 32 3.10 -6.15 -4.04
C GLY A 32 4.08 -6.00 -5.19
N LYS A 33 4.96 -6.98 -5.30
CA LYS A 33 6.05 -6.96 -6.28
C LYS A 33 5.55 -7.16 -7.70
N ARG A 34 6.11 -6.38 -8.62
CA ARG A 34 5.89 -6.55 -10.04
C ARG A 34 6.50 -7.88 -10.48
N GLU A 35 5.76 -8.66 -11.26
CA GLU A 35 6.29 -9.83 -11.92
C GLU A 35 6.83 -9.46 -13.31
N PRO A 36 7.77 -10.25 -13.86
CA PRO A 36 8.32 -9.98 -15.20
C PRO A 36 7.21 -9.86 -16.24
N GLY A 37 7.28 -8.80 -17.05
CA GLY A 37 6.31 -8.55 -18.10
C GLY A 37 5.03 -7.87 -17.68
N GLU A 38 4.82 -7.63 -16.40
CA GLU A 38 3.63 -6.93 -15.93
C GLU A 38 3.77 -5.41 -16.03
N SER A 39 2.69 -4.75 -16.47
CA SER A 39 2.55 -3.31 -16.34
C SER A 39 2.20 -2.96 -14.89
N ASP A 40 2.22 -1.67 -14.56
CA ASP A 40 1.77 -1.19 -13.24
C ASP A 40 0.36 -1.67 -12.94
N LEU A 41 -0.56 -1.52 -13.91
CA LEU A 41 -1.96 -1.87 -13.71
C LEU A 41 -2.18 -3.37 -13.62
N ASP A 42 -1.40 -4.17 -14.34
CA ASP A 42 -1.44 -5.63 -14.23
C ASP A 42 -1.07 -6.06 -12.81
N THR A 43 0.02 -5.49 -12.27
CA THR A 43 0.49 -5.80 -10.92
C THR A 43 -0.53 -5.37 -9.88
N LEU A 44 -1.05 -4.16 -10.03
CA LEU A 44 -2.04 -3.60 -9.10
C LEU A 44 -3.29 -4.49 -9.05
N ASP A 45 -3.85 -4.83 -10.21
CA ASP A 45 -5.05 -5.66 -10.28
C ASP A 45 -4.81 -7.03 -9.66
N ARG A 46 -3.72 -7.69 -10.02
CA ARG A 46 -3.40 -9.02 -9.50
C ARG A 46 -3.21 -9.01 -7.99
N GLU A 47 -2.38 -8.10 -7.47
CA GLU A 47 -2.07 -8.05 -6.05
C GLU A 47 -3.29 -7.70 -5.20
N ILE A 48 -4.11 -6.74 -5.62
CA ILE A 48 -5.29 -6.34 -4.86
C ILE A 48 -6.35 -7.45 -4.85
N ARG A 49 -6.53 -8.15 -5.97
CA ARG A 49 -7.42 -9.32 -5.99
C ARG A 49 -6.94 -10.42 -5.07
N GLU A 50 -5.63 -10.70 -5.05
CA GLU A 50 -5.05 -11.72 -4.17
C GLU A 50 -5.20 -11.36 -2.70
N GLU A 51 -4.89 -10.12 -2.33
CA GLU A 51 -4.82 -9.69 -0.94
C GLU A 51 -6.19 -9.34 -0.34
N LEU A 52 -7.05 -8.72 -1.12
CA LEU A 52 -8.29 -8.10 -0.62
C LEU A 52 -9.57 -8.60 -1.27
N ALA A 53 -9.48 -9.47 -2.27
CA ALA A 53 -10.62 -10.04 -2.98
C ALA A 53 -11.50 -9.00 -3.68
N VAL A 54 -10.96 -7.85 -4.06
CA VAL A 54 -11.67 -6.79 -4.78
C VAL A 54 -10.95 -6.43 -6.07
N THR A 55 -11.68 -5.71 -6.94
CA THR A 55 -11.14 -5.19 -8.20
C THR A 55 -11.02 -3.68 -8.11
N VAL A 56 -9.83 -3.13 -8.35
CA VAL A 56 -9.63 -1.67 -8.41
C VAL A 56 -10.26 -1.14 -9.70
N VAL A 57 -10.99 -0.05 -9.60
CA VAL A 57 -11.73 0.57 -10.70
C VAL A 57 -11.20 1.97 -10.95
N ALA A 58 -10.97 2.29 -12.23
CA ALA A 58 -10.51 3.61 -12.66
C ALA A 58 -9.25 4.09 -11.91
N PRO A 59 -8.16 3.29 -11.88
CA PRO A 59 -6.95 3.66 -11.18
C PRO A 59 -6.30 4.90 -11.79
N VAL A 60 -5.80 5.78 -10.91
CA VAL A 60 -5.10 7.02 -11.30
C VAL A 60 -3.74 7.04 -10.64
N TYR A 61 -2.70 7.28 -11.43
CA TYR A 61 -1.34 7.37 -10.90
C TYR A 61 -1.24 8.48 -9.87
N PHE A 62 -0.68 8.17 -8.72
CA PHE A 62 -0.52 9.13 -7.63
C PHE A 62 0.94 9.60 -7.48
N GLY A 63 1.87 8.67 -7.51
CA GLY A 63 3.29 8.98 -7.35
C GLY A 63 4.14 7.75 -7.14
N THR A 64 5.46 7.95 -7.17
CA THR A 64 6.43 6.88 -6.93
C THR A 64 7.34 7.32 -5.78
N PHE A 65 7.54 6.45 -4.80
CA PHE A 65 8.25 6.74 -3.56
C PHE A 65 9.31 5.68 -3.31
N LYS A 66 10.40 6.08 -2.64
CA LYS A 66 11.53 5.19 -2.40
C LYS A 66 12.02 5.36 -0.97
N ALA A 67 12.29 4.25 -0.30
CA ALA A 67 12.84 4.23 1.05
C ALA A 67 13.56 2.91 1.31
N GLN A 68 14.28 2.82 2.43
CA GLN A 68 14.86 1.57 2.91
C GLN A 68 13.75 0.51 3.04
N ALA A 69 13.98 -0.69 2.52
CA ALA A 69 13.03 -1.78 2.62
C ALA A 69 12.99 -2.33 4.05
N ASP A 70 11.78 -2.45 4.60
CA ASP A 70 11.57 -2.99 5.93
C ASP A 70 12.04 -4.45 6.00
N GLY A 71 12.76 -4.79 7.07
CA GLY A 71 13.23 -6.16 7.29
C GLY A 71 14.37 -6.61 6.39
N HIS A 72 14.97 -5.70 5.62
CA HIS A 72 16.10 -5.99 4.74
C HIS A 72 17.38 -5.30 5.22
N PRO A 73 18.57 -5.79 4.81
CA PRO A 73 19.83 -5.14 5.12
C PRO A 73 19.90 -3.71 4.57
N ASP A 74 20.78 -2.90 5.16
CA ASP A 74 21.04 -1.56 4.66
C ASP A 74 21.45 -1.60 3.19
N GLY A 75 20.96 -0.63 2.42
CA GLY A 75 21.21 -0.55 0.98
C GLY A 75 20.17 -1.26 0.12
N VAL A 76 19.22 -1.98 0.72
CA VAL A 76 18.09 -2.54 -0.01
C VAL A 76 16.92 -1.58 0.10
N ASP A 77 16.54 -0.98 -1.03
CA ASP A 77 15.44 -0.01 -1.09
C ASP A 77 14.19 -0.65 -1.68
N VAL A 78 13.04 -0.14 -1.29
CA VAL A 78 11.79 -0.38 -1.99
C VAL A 78 11.42 0.86 -2.80
N GLN A 79 11.04 0.66 -4.06
CA GLN A 79 10.44 1.68 -4.90
C GLN A 79 8.98 1.30 -5.06
N MET A 80 8.09 2.18 -4.61
CA MET A 80 6.66 1.91 -4.60
C MET A 80 5.94 2.89 -5.52
N THR A 81 5.34 2.35 -6.57
CA THR A 81 4.51 3.10 -7.52
C THR A 81 3.07 3.00 -7.05
N CYS A 82 2.44 4.14 -6.77
CA CYS A 82 1.13 4.18 -6.14
C CYS A 82 0.05 4.70 -7.07
N TYR A 83 -1.11 4.07 -6.99
CA TYR A 83 -2.33 4.45 -7.70
C TYR A 83 -3.47 4.62 -6.72
N THR A 84 -4.33 5.61 -6.96
CA THR A 84 -5.63 5.71 -6.29
C THR A 84 -6.68 5.03 -7.16
N GLY A 85 -7.87 4.82 -6.64
CA GLY A 85 -8.99 4.26 -7.42
C GLY A 85 -10.09 3.75 -6.53
N ASP A 86 -11.28 3.63 -7.11
CA ASP A 86 -12.40 2.98 -6.47
C ASP A 86 -12.25 1.46 -6.55
N TYR A 87 -13.20 0.72 -6.00
CA TYR A 87 -13.16 -0.74 -6.07
C TYR A 87 -14.56 -1.33 -6.15
N LEU A 88 -14.62 -2.56 -6.68
CA LEU A 88 -15.82 -3.38 -6.71
C LEU A 88 -15.59 -4.62 -5.88
N GLY A 89 -16.58 -5.01 -5.09
CA GLY A 89 -16.53 -6.17 -4.21
C GLY A 89 -16.46 -5.77 -2.76
N GLU A 90 -16.32 -6.76 -1.89
CA GLU A 90 -16.20 -6.55 -0.45
C GLU A 90 -14.76 -6.82 0.00
N LEU A 91 -14.18 -5.88 0.72
CA LEU A 91 -12.82 -6.03 1.26
C LEU A 91 -12.77 -7.19 2.23
N ALA A 92 -11.85 -8.12 1.98
CA ALA A 92 -11.65 -9.28 2.82
C ALA A 92 -10.17 -9.67 2.82
N ALA A 93 -9.64 -9.98 3.99
CA ALA A 93 -8.26 -10.49 4.08
C ALA A 93 -8.17 -11.84 3.38
N SER A 94 -7.20 -11.98 2.48
CA SER A 94 -7.01 -13.18 1.67
C SER A 94 -5.52 -13.44 1.47
N SER A 95 -5.16 -14.64 1.00
CA SER A 95 -3.77 -15.03 0.82
C SER A 95 -2.98 -14.91 2.13
N GLU A 96 -1.82 -14.25 2.13
CA GLU A 96 -1.01 -14.06 3.35
C GLU A 96 -1.48 -12.94 4.26
N ILE A 97 -2.54 -12.22 3.91
CA ILE A 97 -3.03 -11.07 4.69
C ILE A 97 -3.80 -11.56 5.93
N GLU A 98 -3.36 -11.11 7.10
CA GLU A 98 -4.00 -11.41 8.36
C GLU A 98 -5.00 -10.35 8.78
N GLU A 99 -4.67 -9.07 8.56
CA GLU A 99 -5.54 -7.96 8.93
C GLU A 99 -5.71 -6.98 7.77
N VAL A 100 -6.93 -6.46 7.66
CA VAL A 100 -7.27 -5.31 6.80
C VAL A 100 -7.77 -4.22 7.73
N VAL A 101 -7.13 -3.07 7.73
CA VAL A 101 -7.42 -1.99 8.68
C VAL A 101 -7.48 -0.64 7.97
N TRP A 102 -8.11 0.31 8.63
CA TRP A 102 -8.15 1.72 8.21
C TRP A 102 -7.34 2.52 9.22
N LEU A 103 -6.24 3.12 8.77
CA LEU A 103 -5.31 3.84 9.63
C LEU A 103 -5.44 5.35 9.45
N THR A 104 -5.00 6.10 10.46
CA THR A 104 -4.85 7.55 10.39
C THR A 104 -3.38 7.91 10.54
N TYR A 105 -3.05 9.19 10.48
CA TYR A 105 -1.67 9.65 10.68
C TYR A 105 -1.13 9.30 12.07
N ALA A 106 -2.01 9.14 13.06
CA ALA A 106 -1.60 8.69 14.40
C ALA A 106 -0.94 7.31 14.39
N ASP A 107 -1.19 6.51 13.33
CA ASP A 107 -0.63 5.18 13.17
C ASP A 107 0.69 5.16 12.39
N ARG A 108 1.28 6.32 12.10
CA ARG A 108 2.48 6.43 11.28
C ARG A 108 3.62 5.52 11.72
N ASP A 109 3.82 5.35 13.02
CA ASP A 109 4.91 4.52 13.55
C ASP A 109 4.67 3.02 13.36
N ARG A 110 3.49 2.63 12.91
CA ARG A 110 3.10 1.24 12.70
C ARG A 110 3.28 0.77 11.27
N VAL A 111 3.67 1.66 10.36
CA VAL A 111 3.80 1.33 8.93
C VAL A 111 5.24 1.30 8.49
N ALA A 112 5.50 0.68 7.33
CA ALA A 112 6.84 0.56 6.75
C ALA A 112 7.41 1.93 6.36
N PRO A 113 8.76 2.06 6.24
CA PRO A 113 9.40 3.35 5.95
C PRO A 113 8.85 4.09 4.72
N VAL A 114 8.62 3.40 3.61
CA VAL A 114 8.08 4.05 2.40
C VAL A 114 6.66 4.54 2.63
N ASP A 115 5.87 3.81 3.41
CA ASP A 115 4.49 4.18 3.73
C ASP A 115 4.44 5.43 4.61
N LYS A 116 5.45 5.63 5.48
CA LYS A 116 5.55 6.85 6.30
C LYS A 116 5.66 8.10 5.44
N ILE A 117 6.41 8.03 4.35
CA ILE A 117 6.54 9.14 3.38
C ILE A 117 5.18 9.48 2.79
N ILE A 118 4.42 8.47 2.41
CA ILE A 118 3.08 8.64 1.84
C ILE A 118 2.12 9.21 2.88
N PHE A 119 2.17 8.71 4.11
CA PHE A 119 1.36 9.23 5.22
C PHE A 119 1.66 10.71 5.47
N ASP A 120 2.93 11.11 5.48
CA ASP A 120 3.34 12.50 5.66
C ASP A 120 2.75 13.40 4.57
N LEU A 121 2.85 12.96 3.31
CA LEU A 121 2.34 13.70 2.17
C LEU A 121 0.82 13.86 2.23
N LEU A 122 0.10 12.79 2.51
CA LEU A 122 -1.36 12.80 2.58
C LEU A 122 -1.87 13.63 3.76
N CYS A 123 -1.17 13.58 4.89
CA CYS A 123 -1.52 14.40 6.05
C CYS A 123 -1.31 15.89 5.74
N ALA A 124 -0.19 16.23 5.12
CA ALA A 124 0.11 17.62 4.72
C ALA A 124 -0.93 18.16 3.73
N ASP A 125 -1.46 17.30 2.87
CA ASP A 125 -2.49 17.66 1.89
C ASP A 125 -3.91 17.67 2.48
N GLY A 126 -4.06 17.38 3.77
CA GLY A 126 -5.36 17.33 4.44
C GLY A 126 -6.23 16.14 4.06
N LYS A 127 -5.65 15.12 3.41
CA LYS A 127 -6.38 13.93 2.95
C LYS A 127 -6.39 12.81 3.98
N LEU A 128 -5.39 12.76 4.84
CA LEU A 128 -5.29 11.79 5.92
C LEU A 128 -5.50 12.49 7.26
N SER A 129 -6.46 11.99 8.03
CA SER A 129 -6.78 12.54 9.36
C SER A 129 -5.59 12.35 10.30
N GLY A 130 -5.41 13.29 11.23
CA GLY A 130 -4.38 13.22 12.27
C GLY A 130 -4.64 12.19 13.36
N GLY A 131 -5.83 11.66 13.36
CA GLY A 131 -6.16 10.65 14.39
C GLY A 131 -7.57 10.71 14.88
#